data_a8ac292e460ffc38a668453de5a995cc
#
_entry.id   a8ac292e460ffc38a668453de5a995cc
#
_cell.length_a   1.000
_cell.length_b   1.000
_cell.length_c   1.000
_cell.angle_alpha   90.00
_cell.angle_beta   90.00
_cell.angle_gamma   90.00
#
_symmetry.space_group_name_H-M   'P 1'
#
loop_
_entity.id
_entity.type
_entity.pdbx_description
1 polymer ?
#
loop_
_entity_poly.entity_id
_entity_poly.type
_entity_poly.pdbx_seq_one_letter_code
_entity_poly.pdbx_strand_id
1 'polypeptide(L)'
;MPSRSAVALRPCSPLRRWLLGFALALILVLAPLVAPAWAYDNPDLLPDHDTPVIDLAKLLTDGQRQALEDELQEFEDTSGWKLRVLTQYDRTPGLAVREFWGLDDRSLLLVADERGGNLLNFNVGDALFALMPRTFWVELQTRYGNQFYVRENGQDAAILDSLHAVKGCLNIGGCQVVPGLPREQWLLTFSTSILGGLIAGFAAFPRSPERRIEWGWVLLLSPLWVILFGVFGVAPIVTRTPELLPLLRNALGFLGGAVAAYLVAQLTLGRRLKDAEGS
;
A
#
# COMPACT_ATOMS: atom_id res chain seq x y z
N MET A 1 -42.82 7.34 73.33
CA MET A 1 -41.50 8.02 73.19
C MET A 1 -40.53 7.00 72.62
N PRO A 2 -40.13 7.13 71.38
CA PRO A 2 -39.12 6.27 70.82
C PRO A 2 -37.71 6.88 71.00
N SER A 3 -36.74 6.09 71.47
CA SER A 3 -35.39 6.44 71.74
C SER A 3 -34.62 6.68 70.43
N ARG A 4 -33.93 7.81 70.32
CA ARG A 4 -32.99 8.11 69.22
C ARG A 4 -31.70 7.37 69.45
N SER A 5 -31.44 6.36 68.61
CA SER A 5 -30.10 5.70 68.49
C SER A 5 -29.15 6.65 67.80
N ALA A 6 -28.15 7.12 68.51
CA ALA A 6 -27.04 7.90 67.96
C ALA A 6 -26.14 6.95 67.17
N VAL A 7 -26.03 7.20 65.87
CA VAL A 7 -25.03 6.51 64.99
C VAL A 7 -23.64 7.08 65.32
N ALA A 8 -22.84 6.29 66.02
CA ALA A 8 -21.44 6.61 66.31
C ALA A 8 -20.61 6.50 65.01
N LEU A 9 -20.16 7.65 64.51
CA LEU A 9 -19.15 7.69 63.44
C LEU A 9 -17.81 7.08 63.92
N ARG A 10 -17.46 5.92 63.41
CA ARG A 10 -16.16 5.28 63.68
C ARG A 10 -15.03 6.16 63.18
N PRO A 11 -14.00 6.45 63.97
CA PRO A 11 -12.86 7.26 63.54
C PRO A 11 -12.10 6.49 62.44
N CYS A 12 -11.89 7.17 61.26
CA CYS A 12 -11.07 6.66 60.17
C CYS A 12 -9.65 6.38 60.67
N SER A 13 -9.15 5.14 60.45
CA SER A 13 -7.81 4.74 60.83
C SER A 13 -6.76 5.68 60.22
N PRO A 14 -5.67 6.03 60.92
CA PRO A 14 -4.62 6.94 60.41
C PRO A 14 -4.04 6.44 59.08
N LEU A 15 -3.98 5.13 58.85
CA LEU A 15 -3.53 4.51 57.61
C LEU A 15 -4.35 4.93 56.40
N ARG A 16 -5.70 5.00 56.54
CA ARG A 16 -6.60 5.43 55.45
C ARG A 16 -6.45 6.92 55.11
N ARG A 17 -6.13 7.78 56.06
CA ARG A 17 -5.83 9.20 55.81
C ARG A 17 -4.50 9.37 55.05
N TRP A 18 -3.45 8.56 55.41
CA TRP A 18 -2.19 8.55 54.71
C TRP A 18 -2.32 8.04 53.28
N LEU A 19 -3.07 6.97 53.04
CA LEU A 19 -3.30 6.42 51.69
C LEU A 19 -4.08 7.40 50.82
N LEU A 20 -5.10 8.09 51.37
CA LEU A 20 -5.85 9.12 50.64
C LEU A 20 -4.98 10.33 50.33
N GLY A 21 -4.11 10.78 51.24
CA GLY A 21 -3.17 11.86 51.00
C GLY A 21 -2.15 11.52 49.93
N PHE A 22 -1.63 10.26 49.95
CA PHE A 22 -0.69 9.79 48.95
C PHE A 22 -1.33 9.64 47.54
N ALA A 23 -2.57 9.13 47.46
CA ALA A 23 -3.33 9.05 46.21
C ALA A 23 -3.63 10.43 45.63
N LEU A 24 -4.01 11.40 46.50
CA LEU A 24 -4.27 12.78 46.06
C LEU A 24 -2.98 13.48 45.58
N ALA A 25 -1.88 13.28 46.27
CA ALA A 25 -0.57 13.81 45.87
C ALA A 25 -0.11 13.18 44.52
N LEU A 26 -0.30 11.89 44.34
CA LEU A 26 0.01 11.20 43.09
C LEU A 26 -0.83 11.70 41.91
N ILE A 27 -2.13 11.95 42.13
CA ILE A 27 -3.03 12.52 41.12
C ILE A 27 -2.58 13.95 40.78
N LEU A 28 -2.20 14.77 41.77
CA LEU A 28 -1.71 16.13 41.55
C LEU A 28 -0.38 16.20 40.81
N VAL A 29 0.50 15.21 41.01
CA VAL A 29 1.78 15.12 40.31
C VAL A 29 1.62 14.59 38.87
N LEU A 30 0.64 13.67 38.66
CA LEU A 30 0.36 13.08 37.34
C LEU A 30 -0.59 13.94 36.49
N ALA A 31 -1.40 14.81 37.09
CA ALA A 31 -2.34 15.68 36.38
C ALA A 31 -1.68 16.60 35.32
N PRO A 32 -0.51 17.21 35.57
CA PRO A 32 0.17 18.03 34.54
C PRO A 32 0.82 17.21 33.43
N LEU A 33 0.99 15.87 33.61
CA LEU A 33 1.50 15.00 32.54
C LEU A 33 0.44 14.63 31.50
N VAL A 34 -0.83 14.84 31.81
CA VAL A 34 -1.96 14.73 30.87
C VAL A 34 -2.30 16.16 30.39
N ALA A 35 -1.34 16.86 29.82
CA ALA A 35 -1.65 18.05 29.05
C ALA A 35 -2.52 17.59 27.87
N PRO A 36 -3.72 18.17 27.65
CA PRO A 36 -4.46 17.91 26.44
C PRO A 36 -3.54 18.32 25.28
N ALA A 37 -3.24 17.39 24.38
CA ALA A 37 -2.61 17.71 23.10
C ALA A 37 -3.64 18.57 22.36
N TRP A 38 -3.56 19.87 22.52
CA TRP A 38 -4.31 20.82 21.71
C TRP A 38 -3.81 20.60 20.29
N ALA A 39 -4.66 19.99 19.44
CA ALA A 39 -4.43 20.03 18.01
C ALA A 39 -4.38 21.53 17.67
N TYR A 40 -3.18 21.99 17.28
CA TYR A 40 -2.96 23.40 16.99
C TYR A 40 -3.60 23.68 15.63
N ASP A 41 -4.84 24.15 15.64
CA ASP A 41 -5.53 24.61 14.45
C ASP A 41 -5.03 25.99 14.09
N ASN A 42 -4.53 26.15 12.89
CA ASN A 42 -4.07 27.42 12.37
C ASN A 42 -4.84 27.79 11.08
N PRO A 43 -6.03 28.37 11.22
CA PRO A 43 -6.85 28.75 10.07
C PRO A 43 -6.22 29.86 9.21
N ASP A 44 -5.28 30.64 9.74
CA ASP A 44 -4.58 31.71 8.99
C ASP A 44 -3.71 31.15 7.85
N LEU A 45 -3.48 29.84 7.81
CA LEU A 45 -2.75 29.18 6.71
C LEU A 45 -3.69 28.74 5.56
N LEU A 46 -4.97 28.89 5.74
CA LEU A 46 -5.93 28.58 4.69
C LEU A 46 -6.05 29.77 3.72
N PRO A 47 -6.19 29.52 2.42
CA PRO A 47 -6.39 30.58 1.43
C PRO A 47 -7.76 31.25 1.57
N ASP A 48 -7.87 32.50 1.12
CA ASP A 48 -9.13 33.27 1.16
C ASP A 48 -10.15 32.80 0.11
N HIS A 49 -9.76 31.93 -0.82
CA HIS A 49 -10.60 31.42 -1.89
C HIS A 49 -10.63 29.89 -1.88
N ASP A 50 -11.73 29.31 -2.31
CA ASP A 50 -11.86 27.88 -2.44
C ASP A 50 -10.92 27.36 -3.54
N THR A 51 -10.04 26.43 -3.16
CA THR A 51 -9.11 25.73 -4.06
C THR A 51 -8.96 24.29 -3.63
N PRO A 52 -8.94 23.31 -4.54
CA PRO A 52 -8.75 21.91 -4.19
C PRO A 52 -7.32 21.57 -3.73
N VAL A 53 -6.35 22.48 -3.91
CA VAL A 53 -4.94 22.24 -3.59
C VAL A 53 -4.39 23.36 -2.70
N ILE A 54 -3.88 23.00 -1.51
CA ILE A 54 -3.15 23.89 -0.60
C ILE A 54 -1.73 23.38 -0.49
N ASP A 55 -0.77 24.04 -1.13
CA ASP A 55 0.64 23.64 -1.19
C ASP A 55 1.52 24.50 -0.26
N LEU A 56 1.45 24.23 1.07
CA LEU A 56 2.24 24.98 2.09
C LEU A 56 3.71 24.57 2.09
N ALA A 57 4.03 23.33 1.72
CA ALA A 57 5.40 22.83 1.66
C ALA A 57 6.10 23.14 0.33
N LYS A 58 5.37 23.69 -0.66
CA LYS A 58 5.87 24.00 -2.01
C LYS A 58 6.48 22.77 -2.70
N LEU A 59 5.77 21.66 -2.62
CA LEU A 59 6.17 20.39 -3.25
C LEU A 59 5.85 20.36 -4.75
N LEU A 60 4.92 21.22 -5.19
CA LEU A 60 4.51 21.33 -6.58
C LEU A 60 5.08 22.61 -7.19
N THR A 61 5.43 22.58 -8.46
CA THR A 61 5.67 23.80 -9.22
C THR A 61 4.35 24.55 -9.43
N ASP A 62 4.40 25.86 -9.66
CA ASP A 62 3.17 26.66 -9.90
C ASP A 62 2.34 26.12 -11.04
N GLY A 63 2.98 25.64 -12.13
CA GLY A 63 2.29 25.02 -13.27
C GLY A 63 1.63 23.68 -12.92
N GLN A 64 2.31 22.83 -12.14
CA GLN A 64 1.74 21.55 -11.66
C GLN A 64 0.58 21.79 -10.70
N ARG A 65 0.72 22.74 -9.79
CA ARG A 65 -0.33 23.11 -8.83
C ARG A 65 -1.58 23.58 -9.57
N GLN A 66 -1.45 24.50 -10.53
CA GLN A 66 -2.58 25.03 -11.27
C GLN A 66 -3.24 23.95 -12.15
N ALA A 67 -2.44 23.14 -12.84
CA ALA A 67 -2.97 22.04 -13.64
C ALA A 67 -3.73 21.01 -12.76
N LEU A 68 -3.22 20.74 -11.55
CA LEU A 68 -3.88 19.84 -10.60
C LEU A 68 -5.16 20.45 -10.03
N GLU A 69 -5.19 21.76 -9.74
CA GLU A 69 -6.40 22.48 -9.32
C GLU A 69 -7.51 22.36 -10.36
N ASP A 70 -7.20 22.67 -11.62
CA ASP A 70 -8.15 22.58 -12.72
C ASP A 70 -8.65 21.13 -12.92
N GLU A 71 -7.74 20.16 -12.87
CA GLU A 71 -8.03 18.73 -13.00
C GLU A 71 -8.96 18.20 -11.90
N LEU A 72 -8.69 18.57 -10.64
CA LEU A 72 -9.49 18.12 -9.51
C LEU A 72 -10.86 18.78 -9.46
N GLN A 73 -10.97 20.04 -9.89
CA GLN A 73 -12.25 20.74 -10.00
C GLN A 73 -13.11 20.11 -11.09
N GLU A 74 -12.56 19.88 -12.29
CA GLU A 74 -13.26 19.20 -13.39
C GLU A 74 -13.71 17.79 -12.98
N PHE A 75 -12.86 17.06 -12.22
CA PHE A 75 -13.18 15.74 -11.74
C PHE A 75 -14.35 15.77 -10.75
N GLU A 76 -14.39 16.73 -9.83
CA GLU A 76 -15.50 16.90 -8.89
C GLU A 76 -16.80 17.23 -9.64
N ASP A 77 -16.75 18.16 -10.59
CA ASP A 77 -17.93 18.59 -11.37
C ASP A 77 -18.54 17.44 -12.18
N THR A 78 -17.70 16.53 -12.69
CA THR A 78 -18.15 15.41 -13.52
C THR A 78 -18.55 14.17 -12.75
N SER A 79 -17.82 13.85 -11.67
CA SER A 79 -17.98 12.59 -10.91
C SER A 79 -18.71 12.77 -9.57
N GLY A 80 -18.70 13.98 -9.02
CA GLY A 80 -19.20 14.32 -7.68
C GLY A 80 -18.32 13.78 -6.56
N TRP A 81 -17.08 13.34 -6.82
CA TRP A 81 -16.09 12.97 -5.82
C TRP A 81 -15.16 14.13 -5.52
N LYS A 82 -15.03 14.51 -4.25
CA LYS A 82 -14.14 15.59 -3.81
C LYS A 82 -12.75 15.06 -3.52
N LEU A 83 -11.77 15.41 -4.33
CA LEU A 83 -10.37 15.13 -4.08
C LEU A 83 -9.66 16.41 -3.65
N ARG A 84 -8.97 16.40 -2.50
CA ARG A 84 -8.30 17.57 -1.92
C ARG A 84 -6.87 17.22 -1.58
N VAL A 85 -5.95 18.15 -1.77
CA VAL A 85 -4.52 17.99 -1.56
C VAL A 85 -4.02 19.06 -0.60
N LEU A 86 -3.39 18.62 0.48
CA LEU A 86 -2.65 19.47 1.39
C LEU A 86 -1.20 19.03 1.43
N THR A 87 -0.27 19.90 1.09
CA THR A 87 1.14 19.68 1.40
C THR A 87 1.55 20.50 2.61
N GLN A 88 2.30 19.89 3.52
CA GLN A 88 2.73 20.55 4.75
C GLN A 88 4.12 20.06 5.17
N TYR A 89 4.82 20.92 5.93
CA TYR A 89 6.08 20.57 6.57
C TYR A 89 6.07 21.06 8.02
N ASP A 90 6.54 22.28 8.32
CA ASP A 90 6.57 22.84 9.67
C ASP A 90 5.24 23.45 10.12
N ARG A 91 4.44 23.92 9.17
CA ARG A 91 3.15 24.55 9.41
C ARG A 91 2.02 23.69 8.91
N THR A 92 1.00 23.53 9.73
CA THR A 92 -0.21 22.77 9.41
C THR A 92 -1.45 23.58 9.79
N PRO A 93 -2.49 23.62 8.95
CA PRO A 93 -3.77 24.21 9.31
C PRO A 93 -4.56 23.33 10.30
N GLY A 94 -4.09 22.12 10.62
CA GLY A 94 -4.75 21.20 11.54
C GLY A 94 -6.11 20.73 11.04
N LEU A 95 -7.09 20.65 11.95
CA LEU A 95 -8.45 20.20 11.62
C LEU A 95 -9.26 21.27 10.87
N ALA A 96 -8.84 22.54 10.89
CA ALA A 96 -9.53 23.64 10.20
C ALA A 96 -9.70 23.37 8.69
N VAL A 97 -8.78 22.62 8.09
CA VAL A 97 -8.85 22.24 6.68
C VAL A 97 -10.08 21.37 6.34
N ARG A 98 -10.58 20.58 7.29
CA ARG A 98 -11.76 19.74 7.09
C ARG A 98 -13.04 20.58 6.96
N GLU A 99 -13.13 21.63 7.77
CA GLU A 99 -14.24 22.56 7.74
C GLU A 99 -14.14 23.47 6.52
N PHE A 100 -12.96 23.95 6.19
CA PHE A 100 -12.69 24.77 5.01
C PHE A 100 -13.17 24.11 3.71
N TRP A 101 -12.87 22.82 3.52
CA TRP A 101 -13.29 22.08 2.32
C TRP A 101 -14.65 21.39 2.46
N GLY A 102 -15.31 21.46 3.62
CA GLY A 102 -16.57 20.76 3.87
C GLY A 102 -16.46 19.27 3.53
N LEU A 103 -15.43 18.58 4.09
CA LEU A 103 -15.17 17.18 3.79
C LEU A 103 -16.30 16.29 4.32
N ASP A 104 -16.78 15.41 3.45
CA ASP A 104 -17.89 14.48 3.65
C ASP A 104 -17.51 13.03 3.34
N ASP A 105 -18.49 12.13 3.30
CA ASP A 105 -18.27 10.70 3.01
C ASP A 105 -17.74 10.44 1.60
N ARG A 106 -17.91 11.39 0.66
CA ARG A 106 -17.43 11.31 -0.73
C ARG A 106 -16.13 12.06 -0.95
N SER A 107 -15.46 12.44 0.11
CA SER A 107 -14.24 13.25 0.05
C SER A 107 -13.00 12.42 0.32
N LEU A 108 -11.94 12.72 -0.40
CA LEU A 108 -10.57 12.25 -0.15
C LEU A 108 -9.68 13.44 0.13
N LEU A 109 -9.04 13.46 1.29
CA LEU A 109 -7.96 14.39 1.59
C LEU A 109 -6.63 13.64 1.55
N LEU A 110 -5.78 14.00 0.59
CA LEU A 110 -4.38 13.60 0.55
C LEU A 110 -3.56 14.65 1.30
N VAL A 111 -2.83 14.21 2.32
CA VAL A 111 -1.87 15.04 3.05
C VAL A 111 -0.47 14.54 2.75
N ALA A 112 0.36 15.39 2.14
CA ALA A 112 1.78 15.16 1.95
C ALA A 112 2.57 15.84 3.07
N ASP A 113 3.22 15.05 3.94
CA ASP A 113 3.99 15.53 5.10
C ASP A 113 5.36 14.83 5.15
N GLU A 114 6.44 15.58 4.94
CA GLU A 114 7.80 15.04 4.92
C GLU A 114 8.31 14.56 6.30
N ARG A 115 7.67 14.95 7.39
CA ARG A 115 8.10 14.60 8.74
C ARG A 115 7.80 13.15 9.09
N GLY A 116 6.91 12.50 8.35
CA GLY A 116 6.55 11.09 8.53
C GLY A 116 7.53 10.13 7.84
N GLY A 117 7.48 8.86 8.20
CA GLY A 117 8.21 7.79 7.48
C GLY A 117 7.66 7.55 6.07
N ASN A 118 6.41 7.94 5.80
CA ASN A 118 5.74 7.97 4.52
C ASN A 118 5.35 9.42 4.20
N LEU A 119 5.62 9.87 2.98
CA LEU A 119 5.24 11.21 2.53
C LEU A 119 3.71 11.39 2.51
N LEU A 120 2.97 10.37 2.07
CA LEU A 120 1.54 10.45 1.79
C LEU A 120 0.70 9.88 2.93
N ASN A 121 -0.34 10.62 3.32
CA ASN A 121 -1.39 10.17 4.23
C ASN A 121 -2.75 10.46 3.60
N PHE A 122 -3.67 9.49 3.69
CA PHE A 122 -5.00 9.59 3.10
C PHE A 122 -6.07 9.64 4.19
N ASN A 123 -6.87 10.70 4.21
CA ASN A 123 -8.11 10.77 4.99
C ASN A 123 -9.28 10.50 4.04
N VAL A 124 -9.90 9.34 4.21
CA VAL A 124 -10.82 8.75 3.24
C VAL A 124 -12.23 8.77 3.78
N GLY A 125 -13.16 9.31 3.03
CA GLY A 125 -14.59 9.29 3.36
C GLY A 125 -15.19 7.88 3.26
N ASP A 126 -16.25 7.63 4.03
CA ASP A 126 -16.80 6.27 4.17
C ASP A 126 -17.34 5.68 2.87
N ALA A 127 -17.88 6.51 1.97
CA ALA A 127 -18.36 6.05 0.67
C ALA A 127 -17.23 5.51 -0.23
N LEU A 128 -16.01 6.01 -0.08
CA LEU A 128 -14.85 5.54 -0.83
C LEU A 128 -14.38 4.15 -0.39
N PHE A 129 -14.57 3.79 0.90
CA PHE A 129 -14.23 2.45 1.38
C PHE A 129 -15.10 1.34 0.78
N ALA A 130 -16.31 1.66 0.32
CA ALA A 130 -17.16 0.72 -0.41
C ALA A 130 -16.61 0.39 -1.81
N LEU A 131 -15.89 1.32 -2.44
CA LEU A 131 -15.31 1.19 -3.78
C LEU A 131 -13.87 0.69 -3.74
N MET A 132 -13.12 1.12 -2.75
CA MET A 132 -11.69 0.82 -2.57
C MET A 132 -11.44 0.42 -1.11
N PRO A 133 -11.17 -0.86 -0.81
CA PRO A 133 -11.03 -1.35 0.56
C PRO A 133 -9.81 -0.75 1.27
N ARG A 134 -9.74 -0.87 2.60
CA ARG A 134 -8.61 -0.33 3.39
C ARG A 134 -7.25 -0.82 2.90
N THR A 135 -7.17 -2.05 2.40
CA THR A 135 -5.93 -2.62 1.83
C THR A 135 -5.44 -1.86 0.61
N PHE A 136 -6.33 -1.33 -0.22
CA PHE A 136 -6.00 -0.47 -1.35
C PHE A 136 -5.29 0.81 -0.88
N TRP A 137 -5.82 1.50 0.14
CA TRP A 137 -5.24 2.75 0.66
C TRP A 137 -3.88 2.54 1.31
N VAL A 138 -3.71 1.43 2.05
CA VAL A 138 -2.40 1.04 2.61
C VAL A 138 -1.40 0.74 1.50
N GLU A 139 -1.81 0.00 0.47
CA GLU A 139 -0.95 -0.27 -0.69
C GLU A 139 -0.58 1.02 -1.44
N LEU A 140 -1.55 1.91 -1.68
CA LEU A 140 -1.34 3.19 -2.35
C LEU A 140 -0.31 4.05 -1.61
N GLN A 141 -0.49 4.20 -0.29
CA GLN A 141 0.43 4.93 0.58
C GLN A 141 1.83 4.32 0.57
N THR A 142 1.93 3.00 0.71
CA THR A 142 3.22 2.29 0.74
C THR A 142 3.91 2.34 -0.62
N ARG A 143 3.15 2.34 -1.72
CA ARG A 143 3.69 2.31 -3.07
C ARG A 143 4.27 3.65 -3.50
N TYR A 144 3.53 4.74 -3.29
CA TYR A 144 3.91 6.08 -3.77
C TYR A 144 4.53 6.96 -2.68
N GLY A 145 4.16 6.77 -1.41
CA GLY A 145 4.63 7.61 -0.30
C GLY A 145 5.92 7.13 0.36
N ASN A 146 6.48 5.97 -0.04
CA ASN A 146 7.72 5.46 0.57
C ASN A 146 8.96 6.23 0.10
N GLN A 147 10.01 6.25 0.94
CA GLN A 147 11.25 7.00 0.70
C GLN A 147 11.97 6.59 -0.60
N PHE A 148 11.84 5.33 -1.05
CA PHE A 148 12.52 4.86 -2.26
C PHE A 148 11.84 5.43 -3.50
N TYR A 149 10.50 5.38 -3.54
CA TYR A 149 9.72 5.97 -4.62
C TYR A 149 9.96 7.48 -4.73
N VAL A 150 9.86 8.18 -3.59
CA VAL A 150 10.07 9.63 -3.51
C VAL A 150 11.49 10.04 -3.94
N ARG A 151 12.50 9.24 -3.58
CA ARG A 151 13.90 9.50 -4.00
C ARG A 151 14.11 9.30 -5.51
N GLU A 152 13.45 8.31 -6.09
CA GLU A 152 13.59 8.00 -7.53
C GLU A 152 12.77 8.93 -8.43
N ASN A 153 11.59 9.33 -8.01
CA ASN A 153 10.61 10.01 -8.87
C ASN A 153 10.30 11.45 -8.45
N GLY A 154 10.59 11.82 -7.21
CA GLY A 154 10.24 13.13 -6.65
C GLY A 154 8.99 13.09 -5.78
N GLN A 155 8.81 14.13 -4.97
CA GLN A 155 7.65 14.31 -4.08
C GLN A 155 6.39 14.68 -4.85
N ASP A 156 6.56 15.52 -5.87
CA ASP A 156 5.50 15.91 -6.81
C ASP A 156 4.93 14.70 -7.54
N ALA A 157 5.80 13.82 -8.07
CA ALA A 157 5.37 12.60 -8.73
C ALA A 157 4.62 11.67 -7.76
N ALA A 158 5.05 11.56 -6.48
CA ALA A 158 4.34 10.77 -5.48
C ALA A 158 2.89 11.25 -5.27
N ILE A 159 2.67 12.57 -5.22
CA ILE A 159 1.34 13.18 -5.11
C ILE A 159 0.53 12.91 -6.38
N LEU A 160 1.06 13.26 -7.54
CA LEU A 160 0.34 13.21 -8.82
C LEU A 160 -0.02 11.77 -9.21
N ASP A 161 0.92 10.83 -9.11
CA ASP A 161 0.70 9.42 -9.49
C ASP A 161 -0.29 8.72 -8.55
N SER A 162 -0.26 9.04 -7.24
CA SER A 162 -1.24 8.51 -6.30
C SER A 162 -2.65 8.99 -6.58
N LEU A 163 -2.84 10.28 -6.90
CA LEU A 163 -4.13 10.84 -7.30
C LEU A 163 -4.62 10.28 -8.62
N HIS A 164 -3.71 10.13 -9.60
CA HIS A 164 -4.04 9.54 -10.89
C HIS A 164 -4.55 8.10 -10.75
N ALA A 165 -3.90 7.29 -9.88
CA ALA A 165 -4.37 5.95 -9.56
C ALA A 165 -5.77 5.95 -8.93
N VAL A 166 -6.04 6.86 -7.98
CA VAL A 166 -7.36 6.99 -7.35
C VAL A 166 -8.43 7.42 -8.37
N LYS A 167 -8.17 8.45 -9.17
CA LYS A 167 -9.09 8.91 -10.22
C LYS A 167 -9.41 7.82 -11.23
N GLY A 168 -8.38 7.09 -11.67
CA GLY A 168 -8.56 5.95 -12.57
C GLY A 168 -9.48 4.89 -11.99
N CYS A 169 -9.32 4.57 -10.69
CA CYS A 169 -10.20 3.63 -9.98
C CYS A 169 -11.63 4.16 -9.82
N LEU A 170 -11.82 5.44 -9.51
CA LEU A 170 -13.15 6.04 -9.37
C LEU A 170 -13.91 6.05 -10.71
N ASN A 171 -13.22 6.30 -11.82
CA ASN A 171 -13.81 6.30 -13.17
C ASN A 171 -14.36 4.93 -13.60
N ILE A 172 -13.79 3.83 -13.08
CA ILE A 172 -14.26 2.46 -13.39
C ILE A 172 -15.17 1.87 -12.32
N GLY A 173 -15.57 2.67 -11.32
CA GLY A 173 -16.46 2.24 -10.24
C GLY A 173 -15.79 1.55 -9.08
N GLY A 174 -14.47 1.65 -8.92
CA GLY A 174 -13.69 1.15 -7.79
C GLY A 174 -12.59 0.16 -8.16
N CYS A 175 -11.67 -0.07 -7.22
CA CYS A 175 -10.56 -1.02 -7.37
C CYS A 175 -10.35 -1.80 -6.08
N GLN A 176 -10.07 -3.10 -6.19
CA GLN A 176 -9.70 -3.93 -5.04
C GLN A 176 -8.20 -3.83 -4.69
N VAL A 177 -7.37 -3.53 -5.68
CA VAL A 177 -5.90 -3.38 -5.58
C VAL A 177 -5.46 -2.16 -6.38
N VAL A 178 -4.31 -1.59 -6.05
CA VAL A 178 -3.75 -0.45 -6.78
C VAL A 178 -3.37 -0.89 -8.20
N PRO A 179 -3.84 -0.20 -9.25
CA PRO A 179 -3.54 -0.54 -10.63
C PRO A 179 -2.05 -0.48 -10.95
N GLY A 180 -1.64 -1.26 -11.95
CA GLY A 180 -0.27 -1.30 -12.46
C GLY A 180 0.66 -2.20 -11.63
N LEU A 181 1.80 -2.54 -12.21
CA LEU A 181 2.82 -3.40 -11.62
C LEU A 181 4.00 -2.56 -11.13
N PRO A 182 4.27 -2.50 -9.81
CA PRO A 182 5.51 -1.91 -9.30
C PRO A 182 6.73 -2.64 -9.87
N ARG A 183 7.87 -1.94 -9.96
CA ARG A 183 9.11 -2.46 -10.54
C ARG A 183 9.56 -3.78 -9.89
N GLU A 184 9.42 -3.89 -8.57
CA GLU A 184 9.78 -5.10 -7.82
C GLU A 184 8.89 -6.29 -8.23
N GLN A 185 7.58 -6.07 -8.36
CA GLN A 185 6.65 -7.11 -8.82
C GLN A 185 6.89 -7.46 -10.29
N TRP A 186 7.23 -6.46 -11.11
CA TRP A 186 7.60 -6.67 -12.51
C TRP A 186 8.81 -7.61 -12.65
N LEU A 187 9.86 -7.40 -11.84
CA LEU A 187 11.05 -8.27 -11.80
C LEU A 187 10.71 -9.65 -11.20
N LEU A 188 9.96 -9.67 -10.09
CA LEU A 188 9.59 -10.91 -9.41
C LEU A 188 8.78 -11.84 -10.33
N THR A 189 7.73 -11.31 -10.98
CA THR A 189 6.88 -12.11 -11.88
C THR A 189 7.66 -12.68 -13.06
N PHE A 190 8.62 -11.93 -13.61
CA PHE A 190 9.47 -12.39 -14.68
C PHE A 190 10.47 -13.46 -14.23
N SER A 191 11.14 -13.24 -13.11
CA SER A 191 12.11 -14.20 -12.55
C SER A 191 11.46 -15.53 -12.18
N THR A 192 10.28 -15.48 -11.53
CA THR A 192 9.52 -16.69 -11.17
C THR A 192 9.02 -17.45 -12.42
N SER A 193 8.68 -16.73 -13.48
CA SER A 193 8.30 -17.36 -14.76
C SER A 193 9.50 -18.10 -15.38
N ILE A 194 10.69 -17.49 -15.41
CA ILE A 194 11.90 -18.16 -15.90
C ILE A 194 12.22 -19.40 -15.04
N LEU A 195 12.19 -19.27 -13.72
CA LEU A 195 12.46 -20.39 -12.80
C LEU A 195 11.45 -21.55 -12.99
N GLY A 196 10.16 -21.22 -13.12
CA GLY A 196 9.12 -22.21 -13.45
C GLY A 196 9.42 -22.93 -14.75
N GLY A 197 9.83 -22.18 -15.78
CA GLY A 197 10.25 -22.74 -17.07
C GLY A 197 11.47 -23.66 -16.95
N LEU A 198 12.52 -23.24 -16.21
CA LEU A 198 13.71 -24.07 -15.99
C LEU A 198 13.36 -25.42 -15.35
N ILE A 199 12.48 -25.41 -14.34
CA ILE A 199 12.01 -26.64 -13.69
C ILE A 199 11.22 -27.51 -14.64
N ALA A 200 10.28 -26.93 -15.39
CA ALA A 200 9.47 -27.67 -16.36
C ALA A 200 10.33 -28.29 -17.48
N GLY A 201 11.31 -27.54 -18.01
CA GLY A 201 12.23 -28.04 -19.03
C GLY A 201 13.15 -29.15 -18.54
N PHE A 202 13.68 -29.01 -17.32
CA PHE A 202 14.47 -30.09 -16.70
C PHE A 202 13.63 -31.34 -16.42
N ALA A 203 12.39 -31.15 -15.98
CA ALA A 203 11.46 -32.27 -15.77
C ALA A 203 11.12 -33.01 -17.05
N ALA A 204 10.99 -32.27 -18.16
CA ALA A 204 10.67 -32.83 -19.48
C ALA A 204 11.82 -33.62 -20.11
N PHE A 205 13.07 -33.45 -19.62
CA PHE A 205 14.24 -34.10 -20.20
C PHE A 205 14.11 -35.64 -20.15
N PRO A 206 14.27 -36.34 -21.31
CA PRO A 206 14.14 -37.82 -21.41
C PRO A 206 15.31 -38.50 -20.70
N ARG A 207 14.99 -39.46 -19.84
CA ARG A 207 15.96 -40.28 -19.13
C ARG A 207 16.08 -41.68 -19.76
N SER A 208 15.23 -41.98 -20.73
CA SER A 208 15.21 -43.19 -21.48
C SER A 208 15.28 -42.88 -23.00
N PRO A 209 16.04 -43.63 -23.81
CA PRO A 209 16.21 -43.35 -25.25
C PRO A 209 14.91 -43.48 -26.06
N GLU A 210 13.93 -44.25 -25.54
CA GLU A 210 12.64 -44.48 -26.22
C GLU A 210 11.65 -43.30 -26.08
N ARG A 211 11.86 -42.42 -25.14
CA ARG A 211 10.95 -41.32 -24.85
C ARG A 211 11.52 -39.95 -25.25
N ARG A 212 10.68 -39.11 -25.81
CA ARG A 212 11.04 -37.71 -26.12
C ARG A 212 10.81 -36.78 -24.93
N ILE A 213 9.83 -37.12 -24.06
CA ILE A 213 9.45 -36.33 -22.89
C ILE A 213 9.13 -37.27 -21.73
N GLU A 214 9.66 -36.99 -20.56
CA GLU A 214 9.39 -37.73 -19.33
C GLU A 214 8.18 -37.18 -18.59
N TRP A 215 7.00 -37.54 -19.06
CA TRP A 215 5.72 -37.04 -18.48
C TRP A 215 5.57 -37.35 -16.99
N GLY A 216 6.13 -38.44 -16.48
CA GLY A 216 6.11 -38.75 -15.05
C GLY A 216 6.77 -37.64 -14.19
N TRP A 217 7.93 -37.17 -14.62
CA TRP A 217 8.64 -36.09 -13.93
C TRP A 217 7.98 -34.70 -14.13
N VAL A 218 7.43 -34.44 -15.31
CA VAL A 218 6.67 -33.22 -15.59
C VAL A 218 5.47 -33.14 -14.65
N LEU A 219 4.72 -34.22 -14.45
CA LEU A 219 3.58 -34.28 -13.55
C LEU A 219 4.01 -34.21 -12.07
N LEU A 220 5.07 -34.94 -11.68
CA LEU A 220 5.58 -34.94 -10.32
C LEU A 220 6.02 -33.53 -9.88
N LEU A 221 6.68 -32.77 -10.75
CA LEU A 221 7.15 -31.41 -10.47
C LEU A 221 6.14 -30.32 -10.87
N SER A 222 4.95 -30.71 -11.37
CA SER A 222 3.93 -29.76 -11.80
C SER A 222 3.48 -28.79 -10.70
N PRO A 223 3.30 -29.17 -9.42
CA PRO A 223 2.91 -28.21 -8.40
C PRO A 223 3.90 -27.07 -8.29
N LEU A 224 5.21 -27.35 -8.44
CA LEU A 224 6.26 -26.35 -8.28
C LEU A 224 6.29 -25.36 -9.44
N TRP A 225 6.36 -25.80 -10.69
CA TRP A 225 6.41 -24.89 -11.83
C TRP A 225 5.06 -24.19 -12.10
N VAL A 226 3.91 -24.83 -11.76
CA VAL A 226 2.60 -24.20 -11.86
C VAL A 226 2.46 -23.07 -10.85
N ILE A 227 2.91 -23.26 -9.60
CA ILE A 227 2.91 -22.20 -8.59
C ILE A 227 3.82 -21.04 -9.04
N LEU A 228 5.05 -21.33 -9.45
CA LEU A 228 6.00 -20.31 -9.87
C LEU A 228 5.51 -19.51 -11.08
N PHE A 229 4.99 -20.16 -12.09
CA PHE A 229 4.51 -19.47 -13.29
C PHE A 229 3.08 -18.95 -13.12
N GLY A 230 2.14 -19.79 -12.65
CA GLY A 230 0.72 -19.42 -12.55
C GLY A 230 0.45 -18.41 -11.44
N VAL A 231 0.87 -18.72 -10.18
CA VAL A 231 0.55 -17.90 -9.02
C VAL A 231 1.47 -16.69 -8.93
N PHE A 232 2.78 -16.85 -9.10
CA PHE A 232 3.73 -15.75 -8.98
C PHE A 232 4.07 -15.04 -10.30
N GLY A 233 3.95 -15.72 -11.44
CA GLY A 233 4.25 -15.16 -12.75
C GLY A 233 3.05 -14.51 -13.45
N VAL A 234 1.87 -15.14 -13.42
CA VAL A 234 0.67 -14.72 -14.18
C VAL A 234 -0.34 -13.99 -13.32
N ALA A 235 -0.72 -14.55 -12.16
CA ALA A 235 -1.82 -14.02 -11.35
C ALA A 235 -1.64 -12.53 -10.96
N PRO A 236 -0.45 -12.03 -10.53
CA PRO A 236 -0.28 -10.62 -10.21
C PRO A 236 -0.48 -9.69 -11.40
N ILE A 237 -0.22 -10.16 -12.64
CA ILE A 237 -0.41 -9.36 -13.85
C ILE A 237 -1.89 -9.20 -14.16
N VAL A 238 -2.62 -10.32 -14.27
CA VAL A 238 -4.04 -10.31 -14.65
C VAL A 238 -4.94 -9.60 -13.63
N THR A 239 -4.51 -9.55 -12.35
CA THR A 239 -5.26 -8.85 -11.30
C THR A 239 -5.00 -7.34 -11.25
N ARG A 240 -3.90 -6.85 -11.83
CA ARG A 240 -3.44 -5.46 -11.67
C ARG A 240 -3.39 -4.65 -12.95
N THR A 241 -3.35 -5.27 -14.10
CA THR A 241 -3.28 -4.57 -15.39
C THR A 241 -4.05 -5.32 -16.48
N PRO A 242 -4.77 -4.59 -17.36
CA PRO A 242 -5.38 -5.17 -18.55
C PRO A 242 -4.39 -5.36 -19.70
N GLU A 243 -3.13 -4.93 -19.53
CA GLU A 243 -2.12 -5.00 -20.58
C GLU A 243 -1.64 -6.42 -20.82
N LEU A 244 -1.57 -6.81 -22.08
CA LEU A 244 -1.09 -8.13 -22.50
C LEU A 244 0.44 -8.23 -22.56
N LEU A 245 1.16 -7.12 -22.68
CA LEU A 245 2.61 -7.11 -22.85
C LEU A 245 3.38 -7.76 -21.70
N PRO A 246 3.08 -7.48 -20.42
CA PRO A 246 3.73 -8.17 -19.30
C PRO A 246 3.45 -9.69 -19.28
N LEU A 247 2.25 -10.08 -19.71
CA LEU A 247 1.86 -11.49 -19.77
C LEU A 247 2.65 -12.22 -20.86
N LEU A 248 2.74 -11.65 -22.06
CA LEU A 248 3.54 -12.20 -23.16
C LEU A 248 5.02 -12.31 -22.79
N ARG A 249 5.59 -11.30 -22.16
CA ARG A 249 6.96 -11.33 -21.65
C ARG A 249 7.20 -12.52 -20.70
N ASN A 250 6.29 -12.72 -19.72
CA ASN A 250 6.44 -13.80 -18.74
C ASN A 250 6.24 -15.18 -19.39
N ALA A 251 5.32 -15.31 -20.35
CA ALA A 251 5.15 -16.53 -21.13
C ALA A 251 6.43 -16.85 -21.95
N LEU A 252 7.03 -15.86 -22.60
CA LEU A 252 8.30 -16.01 -23.32
C LEU A 252 9.46 -16.36 -22.37
N GLY A 253 9.50 -15.74 -21.18
CA GLY A 253 10.46 -16.08 -20.12
C GLY A 253 10.35 -17.53 -19.67
N PHE A 254 9.11 -18.02 -19.44
CA PHE A 254 8.86 -19.41 -19.09
C PHE A 254 9.29 -20.36 -20.20
N LEU A 255 8.89 -20.11 -21.44
CA LEU A 255 9.26 -20.95 -22.59
C LEU A 255 10.77 -20.95 -22.82
N GLY A 256 11.42 -19.77 -22.77
CA GLY A 256 12.87 -19.64 -22.89
C GLY A 256 13.62 -20.41 -21.82
N GLY A 257 13.18 -20.30 -20.55
CA GLY A 257 13.71 -21.08 -19.44
C GLY A 257 13.56 -22.60 -19.66
N ALA A 258 12.37 -23.03 -20.11
CA ALA A 258 12.11 -24.45 -20.37
C ALA A 258 13.01 -25.03 -21.48
N VAL A 259 13.13 -24.31 -22.60
CA VAL A 259 13.99 -24.72 -23.71
C VAL A 259 15.45 -24.74 -23.27
N ALA A 260 15.92 -23.72 -22.58
CA ALA A 260 17.28 -23.64 -22.08
C ALA A 260 17.63 -24.81 -21.16
N ALA A 261 16.79 -25.11 -20.17
CA ALA A 261 17.01 -26.21 -19.24
C ALA A 261 17.01 -27.57 -19.94
N TYR A 262 16.06 -27.78 -20.89
CA TYR A 262 15.99 -29.00 -21.68
C TYR A 262 17.26 -29.22 -22.51
N LEU A 263 17.74 -28.17 -23.21
CA LEU A 263 18.97 -28.26 -24.03
C LEU A 263 20.21 -28.48 -23.16
N VAL A 264 20.36 -27.80 -22.05
CA VAL A 264 21.47 -27.99 -21.10
C VAL A 264 21.45 -29.43 -20.55
N ALA A 265 20.29 -29.94 -20.17
CA ALA A 265 20.15 -31.32 -19.72
C ALA A 265 20.57 -32.33 -20.84
N GLN A 266 20.20 -32.09 -22.09
CA GLN A 266 20.63 -32.91 -23.22
C GLN A 266 22.16 -32.90 -23.40
N LEU A 267 22.80 -31.74 -23.33
CA LEU A 267 24.25 -31.60 -23.53
C LEU A 267 25.08 -32.21 -22.39
N THR A 268 24.54 -32.20 -21.15
CA THR A 268 25.27 -32.66 -19.96
C THR A 268 24.93 -34.09 -19.56
N LEU A 269 23.68 -34.41 -19.43
CA LEU A 269 23.19 -35.73 -18.99
C LEU A 269 23.07 -36.71 -20.15
N GLY A 270 22.67 -36.25 -21.34
CA GLY A 270 22.53 -37.08 -22.52
C GLY A 270 23.87 -37.68 -22.99
N ARG A 271 25.01 -36.98 -22.81
CA ARG A 271 26.35 -37.50 -23.05
C ARG A 271 26.68 -38.65 -22.09
N ARG A 272 26.44 -38.43 -20.79
CA ARG A 272 26.71 -39.46 -19.75
C ARG A 272 25.90 -40.74 -19.95
N LEU A 273 24.65 -40.61 -20.41
CA LEU A 273 23.81 -41.79 -20.68
C LEU A 273 24.33 -42.60 -21.86
N LYS A 274 24.82 -41.95 -22.94
CA LYS A 274 25.43 -42.63 -24.09
C LYS A 274 26.76 -43.30 -23.75
N ASP A 275 27.59 -42.66 -22.89
CA ASP A 275 28.83 -43.25 -22.43
C ASP A 275 28.64 -44.48 -21.55
N ALA A 276 27.56 -44.53 -20.78
CA ALA A 276 27.17 -45.67 -19.94
C ALA A 276 26.55 -46.86 -20.70
N GLU A 277 25.93 -46.60 -21.85
CA GLU A 277 25.41 -47.68 -22.75
C GLU A 277 26.52 -48.29 -23.64
N GLY A 278 27.66 -47.58 -23.86
CA GLY A 278 28.78 -48.04 -24.67
C GLY A 278 29.88 -48.77 -23.91
N SER A 279 29.78 -48.90 -22.58
CA SER A 279 30.69 -49.63 -21.70
C SER A 279 30.08 -50.93 -21.22
#